data_bf1cfb51ea98a3815b262bd026e0c50f
#
_entry.id   bf1cfb51ea98a3815b262bd026e0c50f
#
_cell.length_a   1.000
_cell.length_b   1.000
_cell.length_c   1.000
_cell.angle_alpha   90.00
_cell.angle_beta   90.00
_cell.angle_gamma   90.00
#
_symmetry.space_group_name_H-M   'P 1'
#
loop_
_entity.id
_entity.type
_entity.pdbx_description
1 polymer ?
#
loop_
_entity_poly.entity_id
_entity_poly.type
_entity_poly.pdbx_seq_one_letter_code
_entity_poly.pdbx_strand_id
1 'polypeptide(L)'
;SEQVPLYQDSNSDLLLPSTQFDMHSSENAGLVKFDLLGLKTLTVIFKTIKMLEAKKVKLDITKIPLDDKNIFELLSTGETTGLFQLESSGVRLALKQMRPNKFEDIIALVALYRPGPMNNISIYNDCKNGLKKPDYIHKSLEKILKPTYGIIIYQEQVMQIAQVLAGF
;
A
#
# COMPACT_ATOMS: atom_id res chain seq x y z
N SER A 1 -12.90 -29.26 17.74
CA SER A 1 -13.99 -28.31 17.51
C SER A 1 -15.30 -29.09 17.36
N GLU A 2 -16.41 -28.56 17.87
CA GLU A 2 -17.75 -29.15 17.70
C GLU A 2 -18.33 -28.83 16.32
N GLN A 3 -17.85 -27.79 15.67
CA GLN A 3 -18.41 -27.29 14.40
C GLN A 3 -17.64 -27.77 13.18
N VAL A 4 -16.31 -27.96 13.30
CA VAL A 4 -15.44 -28.28 12.17
C VAL A 4 -14.46 -29.37 12.58
N PRO A 5 -14.27 -30.44 11.77
CA PRO A 5 -13.25 -31.44 12.03
C PRO A 5 -11.86 -30.83 11.92
N LEU A 6 -10.98 -31.25 12.81
CA LEU A 6 -9.62 -30.76 12.89
C LEU A 6 -8.64 -31.84 12.43
N TYR A 7 -7.53 -31.40 11.85
CA TYR A 7 -6.39 -32.21 11.45
C TYR A 7 -5.13 -31.66 12.11
N GLN A 8 -4.32 -32.54 12.65
CA GLN A 8 -2.99 -32.21 13.14
C GLN A 8 -1.96 -33.03 12.40
N ASP A 9 -1.05 -32.35 11.71
CA ASP A 9 0.08 -33.03 11.09
C ASP A 9 1.12 -33.38 12.17
N SER A 10 1.39 -34.67 12.31
CA SER A 10 2.40 -35.19 13.24
C SER A 10 3.83 -34.82 12.89
N ASN A 11 4.08 -34.39 11.65
CA ASN A 11 5.38 -33.95 11.15
C ASN A 11 5.55 -32.42 11.13
N SER A 12 4.54 -31.68 11.54
CA SER A 12 4.58 -30.22 11.58
C SER A 12 5.10 -29.74 12.93
N ASP A 13 6.04 -28.79 12.92
CA ASP A 13 6.49 -28.07 14.11
C ASP A 13 5.40 -27.11 14.67
N LEU A 14 4.28 -26.97 13.96
CA LEU A 14 3.15 -26.17 14.40
C LEU A 14 2.31 -26.93 15.42
N LEU A 15 2.20 -26.38 16.61
CA LEU A 15 1.42 -26.94 17.73
C LEU A 15 -0.10 -26.79 17.55
N LEU A 16 -0.54 -26.06 16.53
CA LEU A 16 -1.96 -25.74 16.30
C LEU A 16 -2.55 -26.65 15.22
N PRO A 17 -3.75 -27.22 15.47
CA PRO A 17 -4.44 -28.02 14.47
C PRO A 17 -4.98 -27.14 13.34
N SER A 18 -5.12 -27.72 12.14
CA SER A 18 -5.76 -27.11 10.99
C SER A 18 -7.20 -27.60 10.86
N THR A 19 -8.07 -26.79 10.24
CA THR A 19 -9.39 -27.25 9.83
C THR A 19 -9.25 -28.21 8.65
N GLN A 20 -10.08 -29.27 8.61
CA GLN A 20 -10.18 -30.15 7.43
C GLN A 20 -11.06 -29.54 6.33
N PHE A 21 -11.82 -28.50 6.65
CA PHE A 21 -12.59 -27.73 5.69
C PHE A 21 -11.71 -26.68 5.00
N ASP A 22 -12.00 -26.40 3.75
CA ASP A 22 -11.46 -25.23 3.06
C ASP A 22 -11.97 -23.92 3.70
N MET A 23 -11.43 -22.79 3.24
CA MET A 23 -11.76 -21.46 3.76
C MET A 23 -13.28 -21.17 3.71
N HIS A 24 -13.91 -21.41 2.55
CA HIS A 24 -15.33 -21.11 2.36
C HIS A 24 -16.23 -22.01 3.17
N SER A 25 -15.92 -23.30 3.23
CA SER A 25 -16.66 -24.26 4.06
C SER A 25 -16.52 -23.95 5.55
N SER A 26 -15.34 -23.47 5.99
CA SER A 26 -15.12 -23.03 7.37
C SER A 26 -15.95 -21.79 7.71
N GLU A 27 -16.02 -20.81 6.83
CA GLU A 27 -16.86 -19.61 6.98
C GLU A 27 -18.36 -19.97 7.02
N ASN A 28 -18.80 -20.85 6.12
CA ASN A 28 -20.19 -21.35 6.10
C ASN A 28 -20.56 -22.13 7.39
N ALA A 29 -19.60 -22.79 8.01
CA ALA A 29 -19.77 -23.45 9.32
C ALA A 29 -19.77 -22.47 10.50
N GLY A 30 -19.65 -21.16 10.26
CA GLY A 30 -19.70 -20.10 11.27
C GLY A 30 -18.36 -19.73 11.89
N LEU A 31 -17.24 -20.18 11.32
CA LEU A 31 -15.92 -19.74 11.78
C LEU A 31 -15.57 -18.37 11.17
N VAL A 32 -14.89 -17.54 11.97
CA VAL A 32 -14.40 -16.23 11.54
C VAL A 32 -12.89 -16.32 11.31
N LYS A 33 -12.45 -15.87 10.14
CA LYS A 33 -11.03 -15.81 9.80
C LYS A 33 -10.40 -14.54 10.39
N PHE A 34 -9.28 -14.71 11.11
CA PHE A 34 -8.44 -13.62 11.58
C PHE A 34 -7.04 -13.76 10.98
N ASP A 35 -6.59 -12.73 10.27
CA ASP A 35 -5.24 -12.66 9.75
C ASP A 35 -4.34 -11.89 10.73
N LEU A 36 -3.36 -12.58 11.32
CA LEU A 36 -2.38 -11.98 12.21
C LEU A 36 -1.15 -11.61 11.40
N LEU A 37 -1.01 -10.32 11.10
CA LEU A 37 0.06 -9.79 10.27
C LEU A 37 1.03 -8.95 11.12
N GLY A 38 2.30 -9.36 11.16
CA GLY A 38 3.37 -8.60 11.79
C GLY A 38 4.29 -7.95 10.77
N LEU A 39 4.79 -6.75 11.08
CA LEU A 39 5.77 -6.02 10.26
C LEU A 39 7.12 -5.97 10.96
N LYS A 40 8.11 -6.68 10.41
CA LYS A 40 9.50 -6.63 10.91
C LYS A 40 10.11 -5.23 10.78
N THR A 41 9.69 -4.45 9.79
CA THR A 41 10.16 -3.07 9.57
C THR A 41 9.89 -2.17 10.76
N LEU A 42 8.73 -2.28 11.42
CA LEU A 42 8.43 -1.51 12.64
C LEU A 42 9.39 -1.87 13.78
N THR A 43 9.78 -3.14 13.90
CA THR A 43 10.79 -3.58 14.88
C THR A 43 12.17 -2.98 14.59
N VAL A 44 12.54 -2.89 13.30
CA VAL A 44 13.81 -2.25 12.88
C VAL A 44 13.79 -0.77 13.25
N ILE A 45 12.72 -0.05 12.94
CA ILE A 45 12.57 1.37 13.28
C ILE A 45 12.67 1.56 14.79
N PHE A 46 11.94 0.77 15.59
CA PHE A 46 11.97 0.83 17.04
C PHE A 46 13.38 0.61 17.59
N LYS A 47 14.10 -0.42 17.13
CA LYS A 47 15.47 -0.70 17.54
C LYS A 47 16.42 0.44 17.17
N THR A 48 16.25 1.02 15.97
CA THR A 48 17.05 2.15 15.51
C THR A 48 16.87 3.36 16.44
N ILE A 49 15.64 3.68 16.82
CA ILE A 49 15.36 4.78 17.76
C ILE A 49 16.04 4.51 19.09
N LYS A 50 15.96 3.29 19.64
CA LYS A 50 16.64 2.91 20.87
C LYS A 50 18.17 3.08 20.80
N MET A 51 18.75 2.71 19.66
CA MET A 51 20.20 2.90 19.45
C MET A 51 20.59 4.38 19.37
N LEU A 52 19.75 5.23 18.77
CA LEU A 52 19.96 6.67 18.72
C LEU A 52 19.83 7.31 20.11
N GLU A 53 18.83 6.92 20.89
CA GLU A 53 18.67 7.37 22.28
C GLU A 53 19.89 7.05 23.14
N ALA A 54 20.47 5.84 23.00
CA ALA A 54 21.71 5.47 23.68
C ALA A 54 22.89 6.35 23.30
N LYS A 55 22.89 6.92 22.08
CA LYS A 55 23.87 7.89 21.61
C LYS A 55 23.46 9.35 21.91
N LYS A 56 22.44 9.57 22.75
CA LYS A 56 21.90 10.89 23.11
C LYS A 56 21.33 11.68 21.90
N VAL A 57 21.01 11.00 20.81
CA VAL A 57 20.31 11.58 19.66
C VAL A 57 18.82 11.33 19.83
N LYS A 58 18.02 12.39 19.96
CA LYS A 58 16.56 12.31 20.04
C LYS A 58 15.96 12.42 18.64
N LEU A 59 15.26 11.42 18.20
CA LEU A 59 14.51 11.40 16.93
C LEU A 59 13.03 11.14 17.22
N ASP A 60 12.19 12.10 16.85
CA ASP A 60 10.75 11.95 16.86
C ASP A 60 10.26 11.63 15.43
N ILE A 61 9.93 10.37 15.19
CA ILE A 61 9.50 9.92 13.85
C ILE A 61 8.16 10.54 13.41
N THR A 62 7.36 11.06 14.34
CA THR A 62 6.09 11.73 14.03
C THR A 62 6.29 13.12 13.45
N LYS A 63 7.49 13.68 13.58
CA LYS A 63 7.86 15.02 13.11
C LYS A 63 8.79 15.01 11.89
N ILE A 64 8.97 13.85 11.28
CA ILE A 64 9.77 13.75 10.04
C ILE A 64 9.04 14.52 8.93
N PRO A 65 9.70 15.48 8.25
CA PRO A 65 9.09 16.19 7.13
C PRO A 65 8.83 15.23 5.96
N LEU A 66 7.68 15.39 5.28
CA LEU A 66 7.29 14.55 4.14
C LEU A 66 7.58 15.22 2.79
N ASP A 67 8.32 16.32 2.79
CA ASP A 67 8.58 17.17 1.63
C ASP A 67 10.09 17.36 1.34
N ASP A 68 10.96 16.48 1.88
CA ASP A 68 12.40 16.54 1.62
C ASP A 68 12.72 16.21 0.16
N LYS A 69 13.22 17.20 -0.56
CA LYS A 69 13.55 17.09 -1.99
C LYS A 69 14.61 16.05 -2.28
N ASN A 70 15.61 15.89 -1.40
CA ASN A 70 16.68 14.91 -1.60
C ASN A 70 16.14 13.49 -1.60
N ILE A 71 15.09 13.21 -0.80
CA ILE A 71 14.42 11.93 -0.78
C ILE A 71 13.71 11.68 -2.11
N PHE A 72 12.99 12.66 -2.66
CA PHE A 72 12.31 12.50 -3.96
C PHE A 72 13.29 12.37 -5.11
N GLU A 73 14.43 13.06 -5.08
CA GLU A 73 15.52 12.87 -6.03
C GLU A 73 16.06 11.44 -5.97
N LEU A 74 16.38 10.93 -4.78
CA LEU A 74 16.80 9.54 -4.57
C LEU A 74 15.75 8.56 -5.11
N LEU A 75 14.48 8.72 -4.77
CA LEU A 75 13.40 7.85 -5.26
C LEU A 75 13.31 7.87 -6.79
N SER A 76 13.52 9.02 -7.41
CA SER A 76 13.49 9.20 -8.87
C SER A 76 14.65 8.51 -9.59
N THR A 77 15.78 8.25 -8.92
CA THR A 77 16.86 7.42 -9.48
C THR A 77 16.50 5.94 -9.52
N GLY A 78 15.51 5.50 -8.71
CA GLY A 78 15.17 4.10 -8.50
C GLY A 78 16.24 3.32 -7.73
N GLU A 79 17.21 3.98 -7.08
CA GLU A 79 18.20 3.35 -6.22
C GLU A 79 17.63 3.16 -4.81
N THR A 80 16.58 2.36 -4.74
CA THR A 80 15.75 2.17 -3.55
C THR A 80 15.93 0.79 -2.90
N THR A 81 17.07 0.16 -3.13
CA THR A 81 17.40 -1.12 -2.48
C THR A 81 17.41 -0.96 -0.97
N GLY A 82 16.69 -1.82 -0.26
CA GLY A 82 16.53 -1.77 1.19
C GLY A 82 15.43 -0.83 1.68
N LEU A 83 14.76 -0.09 0.79
CA LEU A 83 13.57 0.68 1.16
C LEU A 83 12.31 -0.20 1.09
N PHE A 84 11.70 -0.43 2.23
CA PHE A 84 10.51 -1.28 2.33
C PHE A 84 9.45 -0.93 1.29
N GLN A 85 8.91 -1.94 0.60
CA GLN A 85 7.92 -1.86 -0.49
C GLN A 85 8.42 -1.17 -1.77
N LEU A 86 9.58 -0.49 -1.77
CA LEU A 86 10.08 0.25 -2.94
C LEU A 86 11.32 -0.40 -3.58
N GLU A 87 11.70 -1.61 -3.17
CA GLU A 87 12.97 -2.24 -3.54
C GLU A 87 12.88 -3.25 -4.71
N SER A 88 11.67 -3.71 -5.09
CA SER A 88 11.54 -4.64 -6.21
C SER A 88 11.88 -3.97 -7.55
N SER A 89 12.43 -4.73 -8.49
CA SER A 89 12.86 -4.21 -9.80
C SER A 89 11.77 -3.46 -10.55
N GLY A 90 10.53 -3.96 -10.50
CA GLY A 90 9.40 -3.32 -11.15
C GLY A 90 8.98 -2.00 -10.49
N VAL A 91 8.98 -1.93 -9.15
CA VAL A 91 8.70 -0.66 -8.43
C VAL A 91 9.81 0.36 -8.70
N ARG A 92 11.07 -0.06 -8.72
CA ARG A 92 12.21 0.81 -9.05
C ARG A 92 12.07 1.41 -10.45
N LEU A 93 11.63 0.62 -11.42
CA LEU A 93 11.35 1.11 -12.78
C LEU A 93 10.18 2.10 -12.77
N ALA A 94 9.11 1.79 -12.05
CA ALA A 94 7.95 2.69 -11.92
C ALA A 94 8.32 4.02 -11.26
N LEU A 95 9.18 4.02 -10.22
CA LEU A 95 9.70 5.23 -9.59
C LEU A 95 10.51 6.10 -10.58
N LYS A 96 11.38 5.49 -11.38
CA LYS A 96 12.14 6.20 -12.43
C LYS A 96 11.23 6.89 -13.45
N GLN A 97 10.16 6.23 -13.83
CA GLN A 97 9.19 6.77 -14.79
C GLN A 97 8.30 7.85 -14.17
N MET A 98 7.85 7.62 -12.92
CA MET A 98 6.95 8.53 -12.21
C MET A 98 7.64 9.82 -11.78
N ARG A 99 8.93 9.75 -11.41
CA ARG A 99 9.69 10.87 -10.84
C ARG A 99 8.91 11.55 -9.72
N PRO A 100 8.69 10.88 -8.59
CA PRO A 100 7.89 11.43 -7.50
C PRO A 100 8.51 12.74 -7.01
N ASN A 101 7.67 13.71 -6.68
CA ASN A 101 8.07 15.01 -6.16
C ASN A 101 7.24 15.45 -4.95
N LYS A 102 6.32 14.60 -4.52
CA LYS A 102 5.47 14.77 -3.33
C LYS A 102 5.11 13.41 -2.75
N PHE A 103 4.75 13.41 -1.48
CA PHE A 103 4.45 12.17 -0.75
C PHE A 103 3.25 11.40 -1.32
N GLU A 104 2.24 12.11 -1.84
CA GLU A 104 1.06 11.54 -2.47
C GLU A 104 1.41 10.68 -3.70
N ASP A 105 2.49 10.99 -4.41
CA ASP A 105 2.95 10.15 -5.53
C ASP A 105 3.41 8.78 -5.06
N ILE A 106 4.04 8.70 -3.88
CA ILE A 106 4.49 7.43 -3.29
C ILE A 106 3.27 6.63 -2.86
N ILE A 107 2.28 7.27 -2.23
CA ILE A 107 1.02 6.64 -1.83
C ILE A 107 0.31 6.08 -3.06
N ALA A 108 0.20 6.88 -4.12
CA ALA A 108 -0.43 6.46 -5.38
C ALA A 108 0.33 5.29 -6.03
N LEU A 109 1.66 5.33 -6.05
CA LEU A 109 2.48 4.24 -6.60
C LEU A 109 2.24 2.93 -5.85
N VAL A 110 2.30 2.93 -4.53
CA VAL A 110 2.07 1.74 -3.70
C VAL A 110 0.64 1.21 -3.89
N ALA A 111 -0.33 2.09 -4.06
CA ALA A 111 -1.71 1.70 -4.30
C ALA A 111 -1.94 1.14 -5.72
N LEU A 112 -1.24 1.66 -6.72
CA LEU A 112 -1.34 1.22 -8.12
C LEU A 112 -0.49 -0.03 -8.40
N TYR A 113 0.64 -0.21 -7.71
CA TYR A 113 1.57 -1.31 -7.98
C TYR A 113 1.06 -2.64 -7.40
N ARG A 114 -0.01 -3.15 -8.00
CA ARG A 114 -0.60 -4.47 -7.71
C ARG A 114 -1.31 -5.00 -8.96
N PRO A 115 -1.53 -6.32 -9.07
CA PRO A 115 -2.26 -6.90 -10.20
C PRO A 115 -3.62 -6.20 -10.40
N GLY A 116 -3.91 -5.82 -11.64
CA GLY A 116 -5.07 -5.04 -12.04
C GLY A 116 -4.78 -3.54 -12.18
N PRO A 117 -4.64 -2.77 -11.09
CA PRO A 117 -4.44 -1.32 -11.17
C PRO A 117 -3.13 -0.88 -11.82
N MET A 118 -2.13 -1.76 -11.91
CA MET A 118 -0.79 -1.47 -12.45
C MET A 118 -0.81 -0.88 -13.87
N ASN A 119 -1.80 -1.23 -14.67
CA ASN A 119 -1.97 -0.69 -16.03
C ASN A 119 -2.22 0.83 -16.04
N ASN A 120 -2.68 1.40 -14.93
CA ASN A 120 -2.93 2.82 -14.80
C ASN A 120 -1.68 3.64 -14.43
N ILE A 121 -0.55 3.00 -14.13
CA ILE A 121 0.68 3.72 -13.75
C ILE A 121 1.17 4.61 -14.90
N SER A 122 1.13 4.13 -16.14
CA SER A 122 1.51 4.93 -17.31
C SER A 122 0.61 6.15 -17.47
N ILE A 123 -0.71 5.96 -17.33
CA ILE A 123 -1.68 7.07 -17.45
C ILE A 123 -1.45 8.09 -16.33
N TYR A 124 -1.22 7.62 -15.09
CA TYR A 124 -0.88 8.49 -13.96
C TYR A 124 0.36 9.33 -14.26
N ASN A 125 1.42 8.69 -14.76
CA ASN A 125 2.69 9.35 -15.09
C ASN A 125 2.51 10.38 -16.20
N ASP A 126 1.80 10.03 -17.26
CA ASP A 126 1.54 10.92 -18.39
C ASP A 126 0.75 12.17 -17.96
N CYS A 127 -0.29 11.98 -17.16
CA CYS A 127 -1.08 13.09 -16.61
C CYS A 127 -0.27 13.95 -15.63
N LYS A 128 0.48 13.32 -14.72
CA LYS A 128 1.37 14.01 -13.78
C LYS A 128 2.40 14.88 -14.48
N ASN A 129 3.00 14.35 -15.56
CA ASN A 129 4.05 15.03 -16.31
C ASN A 129 3.48 16.02 -17.39
N GLY A 130 2.16 16.18 -17.45
CA GLY A 130 1.52 17.11 -18.40
C GLY A 130 1.49 16.61 -19.84
N LEU A 131 1.83 15.35 -20.09
CA LEU A 131 1.81 14.73 -21.43
C LEU A 131 0.38 14.37 -21.85
N LYS A 132 -0.51 14.15 -20.89
CA LYS A 132 -1.91 13.83 -21.12
C LYS A 132 -2.80 14.66 -20.19
N LYS A 133 -3.96 15.09 -20.69
CA LYS A 133 -4.98 15.71 -19.83
C LYS A 133 -5.71 14.64 -19.03
N PRO A 134 -5.96 14.86 -17.71
CA PRO A 134 -6.78 13.97 -16.90
C PRO A 134 -8.20 13.86 -17.47
N ASP A 135 -8.73 12.64 -17.48
CA ASP A 135 -10.14 12.38 -17.78
C ASP A 135 -10.86 12.07 -16.47
N TYR A 136 -11.85 12.86 -16.13
CA TYR A 136 -12.59 12.73 -14.87
C TYR A 136 -13.87 11.91 -15.00
N ILE A 137 -14.13 11.30 -16.18
CA ILE A 137 -15.34 10.50 -16.46
C ILE A 137 -16.60 11.37 -16.46
N HIS A 138 -16.82 12.15 -15.42
CA HIS A 138 -17.94 13.08 -15.27
C HIS A 138 -17.50 14.34 -14.53
N LYS A 139 -18.04 15.50 -14.91
CA LYS A 139 -17.65 16.81 -14.34
C LYS A 139 -17.80 16.88 -12.82
N SER A 140 -18.83 16.24 -12.24
CA SER A 140 -19.04 16.22 -10.79
C SER A 140 -17.95 15.45 -10.03
N LEU A 141 -17.19 14.58 -10.71
CA LEU A 141 -16.13 13.77 -10.10
C LEU A 141 -14.76 14.44 -10.12
N GLU A 142 -14.62 15.57 -10.83
CA GLU A 142 -13.34 16.28 -10.93
C GLU A 142 -12.74 16.56 -9.57
N LYS A 143 -13.54 17.06 -8.62
CA LYS A 143 -13.08 17.39 -7.27
C LYS A 143 -12.51 16.17 -6.53
N ILE A 144 -13.10 14.99 -6.73
CA ILE A 144 -12.70 13.74 -6.08
C ILE A 144 -11.44 13.15 -6.75
N LEU A 145 -11.39 13.19 -8.09
CA LEU A 145 -10.38 12.52 -8.88
C LEU A 145 -9.20 13.43 -9.27
N LYS A 146 -9.27 14.72 -9.03
CA LYS A 146 -8.19 15.68 -9.34
C LYS A 146 -6.85 15.32 -8.68
N PRO A 147 -6.79 14.88 -7.40
CA PRO A 147 -5.55 14.47 -6.77
C PRO A 147 -4.87 13.25 -7.41
N THR A 148 -5.64 12.43 -8.12
CA THR A 148 -5.20 11.19 -8.76
C THR A 148 -5.30 11.24 -10.29
N TYR A 149 -5.35 12.43 -10.86
CA TYR A 149 -5.38 12.70 -12.31
C TYR A 149 -6.50 11.96 -13.06
N GLY A 150 -7.67 11.82 -12.44
CA GLY A 150 -8.83 11.15 -13.04
C GLY A 150 -8.90 9.64 -12.78
N ILE A 151 -7.89 9.06 -12.16
CA ILE A 151 -7.83 7.62 -11.89
C ILE A 151 -8.45 7.32 -10.52
N ILE A 152 -9.34 6.33 -10.48
CA ILE A 152 -9.88 5.81 -9.22
C ILE A 152 -8.83 4.86 -8.63
N ILE A 153 -8.18 5.27 -7.55
CA ILE A 153 -7.10 4.54 -6.89
C ILE A 153 -7.52 4.05 -5.50
N TYR A 154 -8.23 4.91 -4.75
CA TYR A 154 -8.51 4.70 -3.33
C TYR A 154 -9.96 4.28 -3.10
N GLN A 155 -10.16 3.46 -2.07
CA GLN A 155 -11.50 3.02 -1.66
C GLN A 155 -12.40 4.22 -1.29
N GLU A 156 -11.83 5.22 -0.65
CA GLU A 156 -12.52 6.46 -0.27
C GLU A 156 -13.07 7.20 -1.49
N GLN A 157 -12.36 7.18 -2.62
CA GLN A 157 -12.84 7.77 -3.87
C GLN A 157 -14.06 7.01 -4.39
N VAL A 158 -14.07 5.67 -4.32
CA VAL A 158 -15.23 4.86 -4.73
C VAL A 158 -16.46 5.23 -3.89
N MET A 159 -16.30 5.34 -2.57
CA MET A 159 -17.38 5.73 -1.67
C MET A 159 -17.90 7.14 -1.97
N GLN A 160 -16.99 8.11 -2.16
CA GLN A 160 -17.36 9.48 -2.51
C GLN A 160 -18.05 9.59 -3.87
N ILE A 161 -17.60 8.80 -4.85
CA ILE A 161 -18.24 8.73 -6.17
C ILE A 161 -19.66 8.21 -6.04
N ALA A 162 -19.87 7.12 -5.29
CA ALA A 162 -21.20 6.57 -5.05
C ALA A 162 -22.12 7.59 -4.38
N GLN A 163 -21.60 8.33 -3.39
CA GLN A 163 -22.34 9.39 -2.72
C GLN A 163 -22.71 10.52 -3.68
N VAL A 164 -21.78 11.00 -4.51
CA VAL A 164 -22.03 12.15 -5.40
C VAL A 164 -22.96 11.79 -6.56
N LEU A 165 -22.85 10.56 -7.11
CA LEU A 165 -23.62 10.16 -8.27
C LEU A 165 -24.97 9.53 -7.91
N ALA A 166 -25.08 8.81 -6.80
CA ALA A 166 -26.25 8.04 -6.42
C ALA A 166 -26.87 8.46 -5.07
N GLY A 167 -26.27 9.36 -4.32
CA GLY A 167 -26.81 9.90 -3.07
C GLY A 167 -26.75 8.95 -1.88
N PHE A 168 -25.85 7.97 -1.90
CA PHE A 168 -25.62 7.05 -0.76
C PHE A 168 -25.00 7.72 0.44
#